data_c8fc59bcca53db6b96989a082a2b5b73
#
_entry.id   c8fc59bcca53db6b96989a082a2b5b73
#
_cell.length_a   1.000
_cell.length_b   1.000
_cell.length_c   1.000
_cell.angle_alpha   90.00
_cell.angle_beta   90.00
_cell.angle_gamma   90.00
#
_symmetry.space_group_name_H-M   'P 1'
#
loop_
_entity.id
_entity.type
_entity.pdbx_description
1 polymer ?
#
loop_
_entity_poly.entity_id
_entity_poly.type
_entity_poly.pdbx_seq_one_letter_code
_entity_poly.pdbx_strand_id
1 'polypeptide(L)'
;MKEKKIMQVGIVVKDLEKSVKQYNDFFGAGPWDIYEYGPPRMTEGTYRGKPADWSALIGFCWTGDVQLELIQPLTGPNIYFDHLENNGEGLHHVKERVENCKEVIEEYQKKGIPVIQSGKFGGGEFYYFDTVPLLGILYEISKKGVKKSIGPDRRYPE
;
A
#
# COMPACT_ATOMS: atom_id res chain seq x y z
N MET A 1 25.37 3.42 -6.97
CA MET A 1 23.89 3.47 -6.75
C MET A 1 23.34 2.06 -6.81
N LYS A 2 22.48 1.69 -5.86
CA LYS A 2 21.73 0.43 -5.97
C LYS A 2 20.60 0.61 -6.99
N GLU A 3 20.38 -0.40 -7.82
CA GLU A 3 19.25 -0.42 -8.75
C GLU A 3 17.92 -0.37 -7.98
N LYS A 4 17.03 0.52 -8.39
CA LYS A 4 15.67 0.61 -7.88
C LYS A 4 14.77 -0.36 -8.64
N LYS A 5 14.03 -1.18 -7.91
CA LYS A 5 13.07 -2.10 -8.52
C LYS A 5 11.67 -1.86 -7.97
N ILE A 6 10.90 -1.07 -8.69
CA ILE A 6 9.49 -0.86 -8.38
C ILE A 6 8.73 -2.14 -8.71
N MET A 7 8.09 -2.72 -7.70
CA MET A 7 7.34 -3.96 -7.86
C MET A 7 5.83 -3.79 -7.68
N GLN A 8 5.37 -2.63 -7.19
CA GLN A 8 3.95 -2.36 -6.98
C GLN A 8 3.63 -0.91 -7.33
N VAL A 9 2.44 -0.73 -7.89
CA VAL A 9 1.80 0.57 -8.11
C VAL A 9 0.50 0.58 -7.32
N GLY A 10 0.35 1.52 -6.39
CA GLY A 10 -0.82 1.68 -5.54
C GLY A 10 -1.74 2.81 -6.03
N ILE A 11 -3.02 2.52 -6.09
CA ILE A 11 -4.07 3.41 -6.58
C ILE A 11 -5.17 3.46 -5.53
N VAL A 12 -5.53 4.66 -5.08
CA VAL A 12 -6.63 4.86 -4.13
C VAL A 12 -7.94 5.04 -4.88
N VAL A 13 -8.96 4.31 -4.46
CA VAL A 13 -10.29 4.30 -5.06
C VAL A 13 -11.38 4.50 -4.00
N LYS A 14 -12.54 4.97 -4.42
CA LYS A 14 -13.70 5.16 -3.53
C LYS A 14 -14.51 3.88 -3.33
N ASP A 15 -14.52 3.00 -4.33
CA ASP A 15 -15.28 1.76 -4.36
C ASP A 15 -14.42 0.65 -4.96
N LEU A 16 -13.91 -0.24 -4.10
CA LEU A 16 -13.02 -1.32 -4.51
C LEU A 16 -13.71 -2.32 -5.44
N GLU A 17 -14.94 -2.72 -5.13
CA GLU A 17 -15.71 -3.68 -5.93
C GLU A 17 -15.87 -3.22 -7.37
N LYS A 18 -16.35 -1.99 -7.52
CA LYS A 18 -16.52 -1.35 -8.82
C LYS A 18 -15.19 -1.24 -9.56
N SER A 19 -14.14 -0.82 -8.88
CA SER A 19 -12.82 -0.62 -9.47
C SER A 19 -12.18 -1.93 -9.92
N VAL A 20 -12.22 -2.96 -9.10
CA VAL A 20 -11.72 -4.31 -9.43
C VAL A 20 -12.43 -4.85 -10.67
N LYS A 21 -13.76 -4.70 -10.74
CA LYS A 21 -14.54 -5.10 -11.91
C LYS A 21 -14.12 -4.33 -13.16
N GLN A 22 -13.93 -3.02 -13.08
CA GLN A 22 -13.50 -2.20 -14.20
C GLN A 22 -12.09 -2.57 -14.69
N TYR A 23 -11.14 -2.80 -13.77
CA TYR A 23 -9.80 -3.26 -14.13
C TYR A 23 -9.82 -4.63 -14.80
N ASN A 24 -10.67 -5.53 -14.34
CA ASN A 24 -10.86 -6.84 -14.98
C ASN A 24 -11.47 -6.71 -16.38
N ASP A 25 -12.58 -6.01 -16.50
CA ASP A 25 -13.40 -5.98 -17.72
C ASP A 25 -12.79 -5.11 -18.83
N PHE A 26 -12.20 -3.96 -18.47
CA PHE A 26 -11.69 -2.99 -19.44
C PHE A 26 -10.18 -2.97 -19.59
N PHE A 27 -9.45 -3.30 -18.53
CA PHE A 27 -7.99 -3.30 -18.56
C PHE A 27 -7.40 -4.71 -18.71
N GLY A 28 -8.21 -5.74 -18.49
CA GLY A 28 -7.78 -7.13 -18.59
C GLY A 28 -6.87 -7.59 -17.45
N ALA A 29 -6.90 -6.92 -16.32
CA ALA A 29 -6.12 -7.25 -15.14
C ALA A 29 -6.92 -8.07 -14.14
N GLY A 30 -6.44 -9.25 -13.81
CA GLY A 30 -7.04 -10.19 -12.85
C GLY A 30 -6.31 -11.52 -12.85
N PRO A 31 -6.63 -12.46 -11.95
CA PRO A 31 -7.56 -12.31 -10.83
C PRO A 31 -7.03 -11.39 -9.72
N TRP A 32 -7.95 -10.88 -8.91
CA TRP A 32 -7.66 -10.02 -7.77
C TRP A 32 -7.83 -10.77 -6.46
N ASP A 33 -6.82 -10.71 -5.60
CA ASP A 33 -6.90 -11.16 -4.21
C ASP A 33 -7.27 -9.97 -3.33
N ILE A 34 -8.38 -10.08 -2.59
CA ILE A 34 -8.94 -8.98 -1.80
C ILE A 34 -8.81 -9.29 -0.32
N TYR A 35 -8.32 -8.29 0.43
CA TYR A 35 -8.08 -8.35 1.86
C TYR A 35 -8.71 -7.15 2.55
N GLU A 36 -9.20 -7.36 3.77
CA GLU A 36 -9.47 -6.26 4.70
C GLU A 36 -8.28 -6.10 5.65
N TYR A 37 -7.60 -4.96 5.55
CA TYR A 37 -6.54 -4.54 6.45
C TYR A 37 -7.17 -3.74 7.59
N GLY A 38 -6.88 -4.11 8.82
CA GLY A 38 -7.35 -3.42 10.01
C GLY A 38 -7.23 -4.29 11.24
N PRO A 39 -7.35 -3.68 12.44
CA PRO A 39 -7.37 -4.44 13.68
C PRO A 39 -8.54 -5.46 13.71
N PRO A 40 -8.36 -6.63 14.35
CA PRO A 40 -7.17 -7.08 15.07
C PRO A 40 -6.09 -7.72 14.21
N ARG A 41 -6.35 -7.96 12.90
CA ARG A 41 -5.39 -8.63 12.01
C ARG A 41 -4.19 -7.75 11.66
N MET A 42 -4.41 -6.45 11.50
CA MET A 42 -3.34 -5.48 11.39
C MET A 42 -2.92 -5.01 12.79
N THR A 43 -1.62 -4.99 13.03
CA THR A 43 -1.03 -4.54 14.30
C THR A 43 -0.03 -3.43 14.06
N GLU A 44 0.28 -2.68 15.11
CA GLU A 44 1.25 -1.58 15.10
C GLU A 44 0.99 -0.55 13.98
N GLY A 45 -0.29 -0.29 13.68
CA GLY A 45 -0.70 0.73 12.74
C GLY A 45 -0.27 2.12 13.22
N THR A 46 0.23 2.95 12.31
CA THR A 46 0.60 4.34 12.60
C THR A 46 0.03 5.27 11.54
N TYR A 47 -0.12 6.54 11.93
CA TYR A 47 -0.46 7.65 11.06
C TYR A 47 0.23 8.91 11.56
N ARG A 48 1.04 9.53 10.70
CA ARG A 48 1.82 10.74 10.99
C ARG A 48 2.66 10.64 12.27
N GLY A 49 3.33 9.49 12.43
CA GLY A 49 4.24 9.23 13.54
C GLY A 49 3.59 8.84 14.85
N LYS A 50 2.27 8.62 14.87
CA LYS A 50 1.52 8.22 16.06
C LYS A 50 0.81 6.90 15.83
N PRO A 51 0.63 6.07 16.88
CA PRO A 51 -0.24 4.90 16.79
C PRO A 51 -1.65 5.30 16.33
N ALA A 52 -2.20 4.54 15.41
CA ALA A 52 -3.55 4.77 14.90
C ALA A 52 -4.18 3.45 14.45
N ASP A 53 -5.46 3.30 14.79
CA ASP A 53 -6.28 2.21 14.30
C ASP A 53 -7.00 2.70 13.03
N TRP A 54 -6.64 2.13 11.89
CA TRP A 54 -7.27 2.42 10.62
C TRP A 54 -7.52 1.13 9.86
N SER A 55 -8.44 1.17 8.90
CA SER A 55 -8.74 0.01 8.05
C SER A 55 -8.95 0.40 6.61
N ALA A 56 -8.71 -0.57 5.72
CA ALA A 56 -8.89 -0.42 4.29
C ALA A 56 -9.21 -1.77 3.63
N LEU A 57 -9.99 -1.75 2.56
CA LEU A 57 -10.10 -2.87 1.62
C LEU A 57 -9.00 -2.73 0.58
N ILE A 58 -8.27 -3.80 0.34
CA ILE A 58 -7.13 -3.80 -0.57
C ILE A 58 -7.25 -4.97 -1.54
N GLY A 59 -7.15 -4.68 -2.83
CA GLY A 59 -7.09 -5.66 -3.89
C GLY A 59 -5.72 -5.70 -4.54
N PHE A 60 -5.19 -6.90 -4.78
CA PHE A 60 -3.89 -7.11 -5.44
C PHE A 60 -4.06 -7.94 -6.70
N CYS A 61 -3.38 -7.52 -7.76
CA CYS A 61 -3.30 -8.26 -9.02
C CYS A 61 -1.90 -8.14 -9.60
N TRP A 62 -1.32 -9.24 -10.05
CA TRP A 62 -0.05 -9.21 -10.76
C TRP A 62 -0.23 -8.98 -12.25
N THR A 63 0.53 -8.03 -12.79
CA THR A 63 0.67 -7.78 -14.23
C THR A 63 2.13 -7.97 -14.61
N GLY A 64 2.49 -9.18 -14.99
CA GLY A 64 3.91 -9.55 -15.11
C GLY A 64 4.63 -9.45 -13.76
N ASP A 65 5.70 -8.67 -13.70
CA ASP A 65 6.51 -8.47 -12.49
C ASP A 65 6.02 -7.28 -11.62
N VAL A 66 5.00 -6.57 -12.05
CA VAL A 66 4.44 -5.42 -11.33
C VAL A 66 3.10 -5.79 -10.72
N GLN A 67 2.97 -5.59 -9.41
CA GLN A 67 1.71 -5.76 -8.71
C GLN A 67 0.90 -4.47 -8.75
N LEU A 68 -0.35 -4.54 -9.20
CA LEU A 68 -1.32 -3.48 -9.00
C LEU A 68 -1.98 -3.64 -7.64
N GLU A 69 -2.12 -2.54 -6.92
CA GLU A 69 -2.83 -2.49 -5.64
C GLU A 69 -3.91 -1.41 -5.72
N LEU A 70 -5.17 -1.82 -5.50
CA LEU A 70 -6.29 -0.89 -5.35
C LEU A 70 -6.66 -0.80 -3.87
N ILE A 71 -6.82 0.42 -3.36
CA ILE A 71 -7.06 0.68 -1.94
C ILE A 71 -8.30 1.52 -1.76
N GLN A 72 -9.27 0.99 -1.01
CA GLN A 72 -10.44 1.72 -0.53
C GLN A 72 -10.29 1.92 0.98
N PRO A 73 -10.08 3.15 1.49
CA PRO A 73 -10.07 3.39 2.93
C PRO A 73 -11.46 3.17 3.54
N LEU A 74 -11.50 2.56 4.73
CA LEU A 74 -12.74 2.27 5.46
C LEU A 74 -12.85 3.13 6.73
N THR A 75 -11.84 3.11 7.58
CA THR A 75 -11.77 3.91 8.81
C THR A 75 -10.43 4.59 8.92
N GLY A 76 -10.40 5.78 9.53
CA GLY A 76 -9.19 6.59 9.63
C GLY A 76 -8.92 7.09 11.05
N PRO A 77 -7.92 7.98 11.17
CA PRO A 77 -7.22 8.66 10.05
C PRO A 77 -6.21 7.78 9.34
N ASN A 78 -6.05 7.98 8.03
CA ASN A 78 -5.00 7.36 7.23
C ASN A 78 -4.65 8.20 5.99
N ILE A 79 -3.51 7.90 5.36
CA ILE A 79 -3.04 8.63 4.18
C ILE A 79 -3.89 8.40 2.93
N TYR A 80 -4.69 7.36 2.90
CA TYR A 80 -5.58 7.06 1.77
C TYR A 80 -6.79 8.01 1.76
N PHE A 81 -7.38 8.30 2.92
CA PHE A 81 -8.40 9.34 3.05
C PHE A 81 -7.84 10.71 2.71
N ASP A 82 -6.62 11.02 3.16
CA ASP A 82 -5.96 12.29 2.82
C ASP A 82 -5.84 12.45 1.29
N HIS A 83 -5.46 11.37 0.60
CA HIS A 83 -5.35 11.38 -0.85
C HIS A 83 -6.69 11.59 -1.56
N LEU A 84 -7.75 10.88 -1.14
CA LEU A 84 -9.09 11.06 -1.71
C LEU A 84 -9.61 12.48 -1.51
N GLU A 85 -9.38 13.07 -0.34
CA GLU A 85 -9.80 14.44 -0.02
C GLU A 85 -9.06 15.48 -0.86
N ASN A 86 -7.72 15.31 -1.03
CA ASN A 86 -6.88 16.31 -1.68
C ASN A 86 -6.76 16.13 -3.20
N ASN A 87 -6.86 14.89 -3.70
CA ASN A 87 -6.58 14.56 -5.10
C ASN A 87 -7.71 13.78 -5.81
N GLY A 88 -8.65 13.21 -5.06
CA GLY A 88 -9.61 12.26 -5.61
C GLY A 88 -8.99 10.87 -5.84
N GLU A 89 -9.63 10.04 -6.66
CA GLU A 89 -9.12 8.72 -7.03
C GLU A 89 -7.87 8.83 -7.91
N GLY A 90 -6.97 7.88 -7.80
CA GLY A 90 -5.82 7.78 -8.69
C GLY A 90 -4.54 7.30 -8.04
N LEU A 91 -3.44 7.48 -8.77
CA LEU A 91 -2.11 7.04 -8.37
C LEU A 91 -1.72 7.63 -7.01
N HIS A 92 -1.33 6.75 -6.09
CA HIS A 92 -0.99 7.10 -4.72
C HIS A 92 0.47 6.85 -4.40
N HIS A 93 0.98 5.66 -4.73
CA HIS A 93 2.35 5.29 -4.36
C HIS A 93 2.96 4.29 -5.34
N VAL A 94 4.28 4.17 -5.23
CA VAL A 94 5.05 3.06 -5.76
C VAL A 94 5.79 2.37 -4.64
N LYS A 95 6.02 1.07 -4.77
CA LYS A 95 6.61 0.26 -3.72
C LYS A 95 7.82 -0.51 -4.20
N GLU A 96 8.81 -0.59 -3.31
CA GLU A 96 9.99 -1.43 -3.45
C GLU A 96 10.09 -2.41 -2.27
N ARG A 97 10.57 -3.62 -2.53
CA ARG A 97 10.98 -4.54 -1.47
C ARG A 97 12.47 -4.39 -1.21
N VAL A 98 12.84 -4.25 0.05
CA VAL A 98 14.23 -4.00 0.49
C VAL A 98 14.72 -5.09 1.45
N GLU A 99 16.03 -5.26 1.53
CA GLU A 99 16.64 -6.24 2.45
C GLU A 99 16.46 -5.83 3.92
N ASN A 100 16.63 -4.54 4.22
CA ASN A 100 16.60 -4.01 5.58
C ASN A 100 15.80 -2.71 5.63
N CYS A 101 14.54 -2.80 6.08
CA CYS A 101 13.67 -1.62 6.21
C CYS A 101 14.23 -0.58 7.18
N LYS A 102 14.84 -1.02 8.29
CA LYS A 102 15.40 -0.10 9.30
C LYS A 102 16.48 0.81 8.71
N GLU A 103 17.40 0.24 7.94
CA GLU A 103 18.45 1.02 7.28
C GLU A 103 17.88 2.06 6.32
N VAL A 104 16.88 1.69 5.54
CA VAL A 104 16.21 2.61 4.61
C VAL A 104 15.48 3.72 5.36
N ILE A 105 14.77 3.38 6.44
CA ILE A 105 14.09 4.37 7.29
C ILE A 105 15.09 5.37 7.87
N GLU A 106 16.21 4.91 8.43
CA GLU A 106 17.26 5.76 8.98
C GLU A 106 17.89 6.67 7.90
N GLU A 107 18.11 6.14 6.70
CA GLU A 107 18.63 6.93 5.57
C GLU A 107 17.67 8.07 5.19
N TYR A 108 16.37 7.78 5.08
CA TYR A 108 15.36 8.79 4.74
C TYR A 108 15.15 9.80 5.86
N GLN A 109 15.19 9.35 7.12
CA GLN A 109 15.13 10.27 8.27
C GLN A 109 16.28 11.30 8.27
N LYS A 110 17.51 10.87 7.93
CA LYS A 110 18.66 11.78 7.79
C LYS A 110 18.48 12.81 6.69
N LYS A 111 17.66 12.51 5.69
CA LYS A 111 17.29 13.42 4.60
C LYS A 111 16.08 14.30 4.93
N GLY A 112 15.54 14.19 6.15
CA GLY A 112 14.34 14.94 6.57
C GLY A 112 13.04 14.38 6.01
N ILE A 113 13.02 13.14 5.55
CA ILE A 113 11.85 12.48 4.99
C ILE A 113 11.32 11.45 6.00
N PRO A 114 10.25 11.74 6.75
CA PRO A 114 9.74 10.83 7.77
C PRO A 114 8.87 9.72 7.17
N VAL A 115 8.71 8.63 7.95
CA VAL A 115 7.62 7.67 7.74
C VAL A 115 6.31 8.32 8.17
N ILE A 116 5.32 8.34 7.28
CA ILE A 116 4.02 8.96 7.58
C ILE A 116 2.90 7.96 7.85
N GLN A 117 3.08 6.71 7.48
CA GLN A 117 2.16 5.62 7.80
C GLN A 117 2.90 4.28 7.74
N SER A 118 2.57 3.39 8.66
CA SER A 118 3.13 2.05 8.71
C SER A 118 2.18 1.08 9.39
N GLY A 119 2.48 -0.20 9.31
CA GLY A 119 1.73 -1.24 9.99
C GLY A 119 2.33 -2.61 9.75
N LYS A 120 1.76 -3.62 10.44
CA LYS A 120 2.09 -5.03 10.25
C LYS A 120 0.82 -5.80 9.90
N PHE A 121 0.92 -6.65 8.88
CA PHE A 121 -0.18 -7.49 8.43
C PHE A 121 0.35 -8.77 7.79
N GLY A 122 -0.22 -9.90 8.19
CA GLY A 122 0.08 -11.18 7.56
C GLY A 122 1.56 -11.59 7.59
N GLY A 123 2.29 -11.25 8.65
CA GLY A 123 3.72 -11.52 8.81
C GLY A 123 4.63 -10.51 8.12
N GLY A 124 4.08 -9.58 7.35
CA GLY A 124 4.82 -8.49 6.72
C GLY A 124 4.69 -7.17 7.44
N GLU A 125 5.55 -6.25 7.08
CA GLU A 125 5.52 -4.86 7.55
C GLU A 125 5.64 -3.92 6.35
N PHE A 126 5.06 -2.73 6.44
CA PHE A 126 5.10 -1.73 5.39
C PHE A 126 5.28 -0.33 5.96
N TYR A 127 5.96 0.52 5.20
CA TYR A 127 6.30 1.89 5.58
C TYR A 127 6.14 2.82 4.38
N TYR A 128 5.37 3.89 4.56
CA TYR A 128 5.22 4.98 3.59
C TYR A 128 6.04 6.18 4.01
N PHE A 129 6.81 6.73 3.07
CA PHE A 129 7.59 7.95 3.29
C PHE A 129 6.89 9.17 2.70
N ASP A 130 7.03 10.30 3.37
CA ASP A 130 6.46 11.59 2.90
C ASP A 130 7.28 12.16 1.74
N THR A 131 7.16 11.54 0.59
CA THR A 131 7.90 11.90 -0.62
C THR A 131 7.12 12.75 -1.62
N VAL A 132 5.85 13.05 -1.37
CA VAL A 132 5.02 13.84 -2.28
C VAL A 132 5.63 15.19 -2.65
N PRO A 133 6.21 15.98 -1.71
CA PRO A 133 6.83 17.25 -2.06
C PRO A 133 8.01 17.13 -3.01
N LEU A 134 8.67 15.96 -3.06
CA LEU A 134 9.86 15.73 -3.87
C LEU A 134 9.57 14.96 -5.15
N LEU A 135 8.67 13.97 -5.09
CA LEU A 135 8.43 13.00 -6.17
C LEU A 135 7.04 13.12 -6.80
N GLY A 136 6.11 13.84 -6.17
CA GLY A 136 4.71 13.89 -6.59
C GLY A 136 3.89 12.65 -6.22
N ILE A 137 4.53 11.62 -5.71
CA ILE A 137 3.92 10.37 -5.23
C ILE A 137 4.58 9.93 -3.92
N LEU A 138 3.89 9.04 -3.19
CA LEU A 138 4.47 8.39 -2.02
C LEU A 138 5.38 7.23 -2.43
N TYR A 139 6.42 7.01 -1.67
CA TYR A 139 7.29 5.85 -1.76
C TYR A 139 7.05 4.93 -0.57
N GLU A 140 6.78 3.66 -0.87
CA GLU A 140 6.55 2.62 0.12
C GLU A 140 7.65 1.57 0.08
N ILE A 141 8.02 1.04 1.24
CA ILE A 141 8.90 -0.12 1.34
C ILE A 141 8.28 -1.24 2.15
N SER A 142 8.68 -2.46 1.84
CA SER A 142 8.48 -3.65 2.67
C SER A 142 9.72 -4.55 2.57
N LYS A 143 9.81 -5.55 3.45
CA LYS A 143 10.95 -6.46 3.48
C LYS A 143 10.84 -7.52 2.38
N LYS A 144 11.96 -7.82 1.72
CA LYS A 144 12.08 -8.94 0.77
C LYS A 144 11.88 -10.29 1.46
N GLY A 145 11.37 -11.26 0.70
CA GLY A 145 11.30 -12.66 1.11
C GLY A 145 10.22 -13.00 2.13
N VAL A 146 9.38 -12.03 2.50
CA VAL A 146 8.24 -12.27 3.39
C VAL A 146 7.05 -12.76 2.58
N LYS A 147 6.54 -13.95 2.94
CA LYS A 147 5.28 -14.47 2.39
C LYS A 147 4.15 -14.11 3.33
N LYS A 148 3.03 -13.69 2.76
CA LYS A 148 1.82 -13.38 3.53
C LYS A 148 1.30 -14.65 4.22
N SER A 149 1.13 -14.61 5.53
CA SER A 149 0.65 -15.73 6.36
C SER A 149 -0.87 -15.85 6.39
N ILE A 150 -1.57 -14.86 5.83
CA ILE A 150 -3.04 -14.79 5.76
C ILE A 150 -3.44 -14.88 4.29
N GLY A 151 -4.38 -15.78 3.97
CA GLY A 151 -4.96 -15.86 2.64
C GLY A 151 -5.94 -14.73 2.38
N PRO A 152 -6.35 -14.52 1.12
CA PRO A 152 -7.33 -13.49 0.78
C PRO A 152 -8.70 -13.80 1.39
N ASP A 153 -9.42 -12.74 1.76
CA ASP A 153 -10.81 -12.86 2.23
C ASP A 153 -11.72 -13.31 1.08
N ARG A 154 -11.40 -12.89 -0.13
CA ARG A 154 -12.07 -13.33 -1.35
C ARG A 154 -11.21 -13.05 -2.58
N ARG A 155 -11.61 -13.63 -3.71
CA ARG A 155 -10.96 -13.46 -5.02
C ARG A 155 -11.97 -13.00 -6.04
N TYR A 156 -11.55 -12.14 -6.98
CA TYR A 156 -12.38 -11.71 -8.10
C TYR A 156 -11.63 -11.86 -9.42
N PRO A 157 -12.22 -12.43 -10.49
CA PRO A 157 -13.46 -13.24 -10.43
C PRO A 157 -13.26 -14.49 -9.58
N GLU A 158 -14.35 -15.06 -9.11
CA GLU A 158 -14.34 -16.28 -8.29
C GLU A 158 -13.92 -17.51 -9.11
#